data_4fdc781663d82bc17544b4534f1bd4e7
#
_entry.id   4fdc781663d82bc17544b4534f1bd4e7
#
_cell.length_a   1.000
_cell.length_b   1.000
_cell.length_c   1.000
_cell.angle_alpha   90.00
_cell.angle_beta   90.00
_cell.angle_gamma   90.00
#
_symmetry.space_group_name_H-M   'P 1'
#
loop_
_entity.id
_entity.type
_entity.pdbx_description
1 polymer ?
#
loop_
_entity_poly.entity_id
_entity_poly.type
_entity_poly.pdbx_seq_one_letter_code
_entity_poly.pdbx_strand_id
1 'polypeptide(L)'
;MFNNFYTGVVVSVDDPLKRSRVSVRILGHHSEAILDKKLPWAQVMMPNTNASSPTSTDSHGLEVDTWVICASKESLMQDIVVLGTFKGKDDTHVRELGIDGMSVPKEHSKSLSRPAGVPSNPYGAVYPHNKIHATTSGHIVEYDDTPGAERIYIYHKSGSFMELSNDEVTHVNNGNKWTVTTGDESLQVNGTTSINSSGAVTI
;
A
#
# COMPACT_ATOMS: atom_id res chain seq x y z
N MET A 1 32.94 -4.42 0.66
CA MET A 1 32.58 -3.30 -0.25
C MET A 1 31.63 -3.87 -1.30
N PHE A 2 30.48 -3.26 -1.53
CA PHE A 2 29.58 -3.72 -2.60
C PHE A 2 30.23 -3.46 -3.95
N ASN A 3 30.43 -4.52 -4.74
CA ASN A 3 31.16 -4.39 -6.00
C ASN A 3 30.26 -4.11 -7.20
N ASN A 4 29.01 -4.55 -7.17
CA ASN A 4 28.06 -4.40 -8.27
C ASN A 4 26.61 -4.38 -7.77
N PHE A 5 25.72 -3.83 -8.59
CA PHE A 5 24.28 -3.92 -8.43
C PHE A 5 23.71 -5.01 -9.32
N TYR A 6 22.72 -5.72 -8.83
CA TYR A 6 22.10 -6.85 -9.50
C TYR A 6 20.60 -6.70 -9.52
N THR A 7 19.97 -7.20 -10.55
CA THR A 7 18.52 -7.35 -10.62
C THR A 7 18.14 -8.71 -10.06
N GLY A 8 17.13 -8.72 -9.21
CA GLY A 8 16.57 -9.96 -8.67
C GLY A 8 15.05 -9.96 -8.65
N VAL A 9 14.49 -11.13 -8.40
CA VAL A 9 13.06 -11.33 -8.17
C VAL A 9 12.87 -12.02 -6.84
N VAL A 10 11.95 -11.53 -6.03
CA VAL A 10 11.58 -12.13 -4.75
C VAL A 10 10.84 -13.44 -5.01
N VAL A 11 11.33 -14.54 -4.45
CA VAL A 11 10.71 -15.86 -4.60
C VAL A 11 10.03 -16.37 -3.34
N SER A 12 10.39 -15.80 -2.17
CA SER A 12 9.72 -16.09 -0.90
C SER A 12 9.89 -14.95 0.09
N VAL A 13 8.85 -14.68 0.85
CA VAL A 13 8.82 -13.71 1.97
C VAL A 13 8.62 -14.41 3.32
N ASP A 14 8.47 -15.72 3.32
CA ASP A 14 8.23 -16.52 4.52
C ASP A 14 9.57 -16.92 5.19
N ASP A 15 10.24 -15.93 5.78
CA ASP A 15 11.51 -16.11 6.47
C ASP A 15 11.36 -17.04 7.68
N PRO A 16 12.00 -18.22 7.68
CA PRO A 16 11.89 -19.18 8.77
C PRO A 16 12.40 -18.65 10.12
N LEU A 17 13.28 -17.65 10.10
CA LEU A 17 13.77 -17.00 11.32
C LEU A 17 12.98 -15.74 11.70
N LYS A 18 11.97 -15.36 10.93
CA LYS A 18 11.12 -14.16 11.16
C LYS A 18 11.93 -12.87 11.37
N ARG A 19 13.00 -12.70 10.55
CA ARG A 19 13.91 -11.54 10.60
C ARG A 19 13.65 -10.53 9.48
N SER A 20 12.47 -10.57 8.86
CA SER A 20 12.09 -9.69 7.74
C SER A 20 13.07 -9.77 6.56
N ARG A 21 13.57 -10.99 6.26
CA ARG A 21 14.37 -11.27 5.08
C ARG A 21 13.49 -11.81 3.96
N VAL A 22 13.96 -11.70 2.74
CA VAL A 22 13.33 -12.28 1.56
C VAL A 22 14.27 -13.22 0.84
N SER A 23 13.76 -14.29 0.25
CA SER A 23 14.56 -15.13 -0.64
C SER A 23 14.51 -14.55 -2.05
N VAL A 24 15.67 -14.33 -2.67
CA VAL A 24 15.79 -13.62 -3.94
C VAL A 24 16.56 -14.45 -4.96
N ARG A 25 16.02 -14.56 -6.17
CA ARG A 25 16.73 -15.08 -7.33
C ARG A 25 17.41 -13.93 -8.06
N ILE A 26 18.74 -13.90 -8.05
CA ILE A 26 19.52 -12.90 -8.79
C ILE A 26 19.62 -13.34 -10.25
N LEU A 27 19.11 -12.51 -11.16
CA LEU A 27 19.10 -12.79 -12.59
C LEU A 27 20.52 -12.81 -13.16
N GLY A 28 20.82 -13.80 -13.97
CA GLY A 28 22.16 -13.99 -14.57
C GLY A 28 23.20 -14.62 -13.62
N HIS A 29 22.89 -14.81 -12.32
CA HIS A 29 23.78 -15.46 -11.36
C HIS A 29 23.18 -16.74 -10.76
N HIS A 30 21.91 -16.72 -10.38
CA HIS A 30 21.23 -17.92 -9.89
C HIS A 30 20.54 -18.63 -11.05
N SER A 31 21.07 -19.79 -11.44
CA SER A 31 20.45 -20.63 -12.49
C SER A 31 19.02 -21.01 -12.10
N GLU A 32 18.15 -21.15 -13.10
CA GLU A 32 16.76 -21.63 -12.92
C GLU A 32 16.70 -23.05 -12.37
N ALA A 33 17.78 -23.84 -12.56
CA ALA A 33 17.90 -25.18 -11.99
C ALA A 33 18.04 -25.18 -10.45
N ILE A 34 18.37 -24.03 -9.83
CA ILE A 34 18.41 -23.89 -8.39
C ILE A 34 16.99 -23.79 -7.85
N LEU A 35 16.61 -24.75 -7.02
CA LEU A 35 15.28 -24.74 -6.39
C LEU A 35 15.12 -23.49 -5.49
N ASP A 36 13.96 -22.88 -5.49
CA ASP A 36 13.65 -21.65 -4.72
C ASP A 36 14.01 -21.77 -3.25
N LYS A 37 13.71 -22.90 -2.63
CA LYS A 37 14.04 -23.18 -1.22
C LYS A 37 15.54 -23.24 -0.90
N LYS A 38 16.41 -23.24 -1.92
CA LYS A 38 17.88 -23.23 -1.77
C LYS A 38 18.49 -21.86 -2.06
N LEU A 39 17.68 -20.90 -2.47
CA LEU A 39 18.15 -19.53 -2.68
C LEU A 39 18.48 -18.85 -1.35
N PRO A 40 19.44 -17.90 -1.35
CA PRO A 40 19.84 -17.22 -0.13
C PRO A 40 18.74 -16.27 0.38
N TRP A 41 18.73 -16.08 1.69
CA TRP A 41 17.87 -15.09 2.36
C TRP A 41 18.59 -13.74 2.41
N ALA A 42 18.10 -12.82 1.63
CA ALA A 42 18.60 -11.46 1.54
C ALA A 42 18.04 -10.57 2.66
N GLN A 43 18.88 -9.69 3.21
CA GLN A 43 18.44 -8.61 4.08
C GLN A 43 17.74 -7.54 3.24
N VAL A 44 16.71 -6.91 3.79
CA VAL A 44 16.04 -5.78 3.13
C VAL A 44 16.49 -4.49 3.80
N MET A 45 17.02 -3.55 3.00
CA MET A 45 17.38 -2.23 3.48
C MET A 45 16.10 -1.44 3.80
N MET A 46 16.02 -0.92 5.01
CA MET A 46 14.94 -0.06 5.45
C MET A 46 15.32 1.40 5.34
N PRO A 47 14.36 2.32 5.14
CA PRO A 47 14.61 3.74 5.28
C PRO A 47 15.18 4.04 6.68
N ASN A 48 16.11 4.98 6.78
CA ASN A 48 16.68 5.38 8.07
C ASN A 48 15.71 6.18 8.96
N THR A 49 14.50 6.47 8.47
CA THR A 49 13.36 6.94 9.26
C THR A 49 12.71 5.84 10.08
N ASN A 50 12.99 4.57 9.73
CA ASN A 50 12.46 3.40 10.41
C ASN A 50 13.50 2.83 11.34
N ALA A 51 13.22 2.81 12.64
CA ALA A 51 14.11 2.19 13.60
C ALA A 51 14.07 0.66 13.46
N SER A 52 15.23 0.04 13.21
CA SER A 52 15.39 -1.41 13.24
C SER A 52 16.14 -1.80 14.51
N SER A 53 15.44 -1.86 15.63
CA SER A 53 15.98 -2.18 16.95
C SER A 53 15.20 -3.35 17.57
N PRO A 54 15.69 -3.99 18.64
CA PRO A 54 14.95 -5.06 19.29
C PRO A 54 13.56 -4.67 19.81
N THR A 55 13.32 -3.38 20.02
CA THR A 55 12.06 -2.86 20.56
C THR A 55 11.19 -2.13 19.54
N SER A 56 11.73 -1.86 18.34
CA SER A 56 11.01 -1.16 17.29
C SER A 56 11.46 -1.68 15.93
N THR A 57 10.52 -2.15 15.12
CA THR A 57 10.79 -2.66 13.78
C THR A 57 9.62 -2.36 12.86
N ASP A 58 9.93 -2.21 11.58
CA ASP A 58 8.96 -2.08 10.49
C ASP A 58 9.01 -3.31 9.58
N SER A 59 7.92 -3.55 8.86
CA SER A 59 7.86 -4.58 7.83
C SER A 59 8.28 -4.00 6.48
N HIS A 60 8.99 -4.78 5.68
CA HIS A 60 9.45 -4.34 4.35
C HIS A 60 8.34 -4.26 3.29
N GLY A 61 7.19 -4.88 3.47
CA GLY A 61 6.08 -4.85 2.51
C GLY A 61 6.35 -5.50 1.15
N LEU A 62 7.47 -6.23 0.99
CA LEU A 62 7.77 -6.95 -0.25
C LEU A 62 6.88 -8.19 -0.37
N GLU A 63 6.50 -8.51 -1.60
CA GLU A 63 5.72 -9.69 -1.97
C GLU A 63 6.51 -10.57 -2.95
N VAL A 64 6.06 -11.81 -3.11
CA VAL A 64 6.60 -12.71 -4.14
C VAL A 64 6.41 -12.07 -5.51
N ASP A 65 7.32 -12.34 -6.45
CA ASP A 65 7.40 -11.76 -7.79
C ASP A 65 7.77 -10.27 -7.84
N THR A 66 8.05 -9.64 -6.70
CA THR A 66 8.56 -8.26 -6.69
C THR A 66 9.95 -8.19 -7.31
N TRP A 67 10.13 -7.29 -8.28
CA TRP A 67 11.43 -6.97 -8.87
C TRP A 67 12.23 -6.06 -7.96
N VAL A 68 13.47 -6.44 -7.69
CA VAL A 68 14.34 -5.76 -6.72
C VAL A 68 15.72 -5.46 -7.31
N ILE A 69 16.30 -4.36 -6.86
CA ILE A 69 17.73 -4.09 -7.02
C ILE A 69 18.47 -4.55 -5.77
N CYS A 70 19.51 -5.32 -5.96
CA CYS A 70 20.28 -5.94 -4.90
C CYS A 70 21.75 -5.55 -5.00
N ALA A 71 22.45 -5.61 -3.87
CA ALA A 71 23.90 -5.61 -3.79
C ALA A 71 24.37 -6.85 -3.03
N SER A 72 25.52 -7.40 -3.42
CA SER A 72 26.15 -8.50 -2.68
C SER A 72 27.42 -8.01 -2.00
N LYS A 73 27.65 -8.49 -0.77
CA LYS A 73 28.89 -8.22 -0.04
C LYS A 73 30.03 -9.16 -0.46
N GLU A 74 29.67 -10.22 -1.18
CA GLU A 74 30.62 -11.24 -1.64
C GLU A 74 30.33 -11.74 -3.06
N SER A 75 31.32 -12.37 -3.68
CA SER A 75 31.24 -12.88 -5.07
C SER A 75 30.31 -14.09 -5.23
N LEU A 76 30.07 -14.86 -4.17
CA LEU A 76 29.24 -16.07 -4.19
C LEU A 76 27.74 -15.80 -4.12
N MET A 77 27.33 -14.56 -4.01
CA MET A 77 25.91 -14.15 -3.92
C MET A 77 25.11 -14.83 -2.79
N GLN A 78 25.76 -15.04 -1.65
CA GLN A 78 25.13 -15.62 -0.44
C GLN A 78 24.76 -14.55 0.60
N ASP A 79 25.52 -13.43 0.66
CA ASP A 79 25.23 -12.29 1.53
C ASP A 79 24.70 -11.12 0.68
N ILE A 80 23.39 -11.13 0.46
CA ILE A 80 22.66 -10.21 -0.40
C ILE A 80 21.90 -9.19 0.44
N VAL A 81 21.89 -7.93 -0.02
CA VAL A 81 21.04 -6.87 0.51
C VAL A 81 20.14 -6.37 -0.61
N VAL A 82 18.84 -6.37 -0.39
CA VAL A 82 17.85 -5.69 -1.25
C VAL A 82 17.87 -4.21 -0.93
N LEU A 83 18.13 -3.37 -1.93
CA LEU A 83 18.25 -1.92 -1.80
C LEU A 83 16.96 -1.19 -2.11
N GLY A 84 16.11 -1.76 -2.95
CA GLY A 84 14.84 -1.17 -3.35
C GLY A 84 14.11 -2.01 -4.39
N THR A 85 12.94 -1.53 -4.77
CA THR A 85 12.07 -2.15 -5.77
C THR A 85 11.99 -1.31 -7.04
N PHE A 86 11.67 -1.95 -8.15
CA PHE A 86 11.31 -1.27 -9.40
C PHE A 86 10.32 -2.11 -10.19
N LYS A 87 9.63 -1.49 -11.14
CA LYS A 87 8.70 -2.21 -12.01
C LYS A 87 9.47 -3.03 -13.02
N GLY A 88 9.16 -4.33 -13.10
CA GLY A 88 9.75 -5.24 -14.09
C GLY A 88 9.32 -4.90 -15.52
N LYS A 89 10.06 -5.43 -16.50
CA LYS A 89 9.76 -5.19 -17.93
C LYS A 89 8.47 -5.85 -18.43
N ASP A 90 8.05 -6.94 -17.78
CA ASP A 90 6.91 -7.78 -18.21
C ASP A 90 5.74 -7.66 -17.25
N ASP A 91 5.44 -6.43 -16.82
CA ASP A 91 4.36 -6.16 -15.88
C ASP A 91 2.98 -6.28 -16.55
N THR A 92 2.73 -7.41 -17.21
CA THR A 92 1.43 -7.77 -17.80
C THR A 92 0.35 -7.86 -16.71
N HIS A 93 0.72 -8.30 -15.50
CA HIS A 93 -0.18 -8.35 -14.34
C HIS A 93 -0.68 -6.98 -13.92
N VAL A 94 0.15 -5.94 -14.03
CA VAL A 94 -0.23 -4.55 -13.73
C VAL A 94 -1.26 -4.04 -14.75
N ARG A 95 -1.18 -4.50 -16.01
CA ARG A 95 -2.16 -4.16 -17.05
C ARG A 95 -3.51 -4.87 -16.85
N GLU A 96 -3.49 -6.13 -16.40
CA GLU A 96 -4.71 -6.90 -16.12
C GLU A 96 -5.46 -6.36 -14.92
N LEU A 97 -4.76 -5.84 -13.92
CA LEU A 97 -5.36 -5.19 -12.76
C LEU A 97 -5.82 -3.74 -13.03
N GLY A 98 -5.61 -3.22 -14.25
CA GLY A 98 -5.95 -1.84 -14.60
C GLY A 98 -5.08 -0.80 -13.90
N ILE A 99 -3.96 -1.22 -13.32
CA ILE A 99 -2.98 -0.33 -12.70
C ILE A 99 -2.00 0.09 -13.80
N ASP A 100 -2.28 1.18 -14.49
CA ASP A 100 -1.28 1.82 -15.33
C ASP A 100 -0.31 2.59 -14.42
N GLY A 101 0.79 1.97 -14.17
CA GLY A 101 2.00 2.54 -13.58
C GLY A 101 1.90 3.47 -12.39
N MET A 102 0.82 4.17 -12.14
CA MET A 102 0.64 5.18 -11.09
C MET A 102 -0.82 5.55 -10.79
N SER A 103 -1.80 4.98 -11.45
CA SER A 103 -3.19 5.18 -11.09
C SER A 103 -3.70 4.00 -10.26
N VAL A 104 -4.57 4.28 -9.33
CA VAL A 104 -5.43 3.28 -8.68
C VAL A 104 -6.01 2.39 -9.76
N PRO A 105 -6.19 1.09 -9.52
CA PRO A 105 -7.03 0.28 -10.38
C PRO A 105 -8.26 1.09 -10.75
N LYS A 106 -8.44 1.37 -12.04
CA LYS A 106 -9.55 2.20 -12.53
C LYS A 106 -10.91 1.77 -11.98
N GLU A 107 -10.99 0.52 -11.58
CA GLU A 107 -12.16 -0.10 -10.98
C GLU A 107 -12.36 0.30 -9.51
N HIS A 108 -11.31 0.56 -8.73
CA HIS A 108 -11.48 0.88 -7.31
C HIS A 108 -11.79 2.35 -7.04
N SER A 109 -11.28 3.28 -7.82
CA SER A 109 -11.53 4.71 -7.57
C SER A 109 -12.70 5.29 -8.35
N LYS A 110 -12.95 4.79 -9.57
CA LYS A 110 -14.07 5.27 -10.41
C LYS A 110 -15.39 4.56 -10.18
N SER A 111 -15.37 3.29 -9.79
CA SER A 111 -16.56 2.42 -9.79
C SER A 111 -16.98 1.93 -8.42
N LEU A 112 -16.37 2.43 -7.34
CA LEU A 112 -16.88 2.13 -6.01
C LEU A 112 -18.32 2.63 -5.92
N SER A 113 -19.28 1.70 -5.92
CA SER A 113 -20.67 2.03 -5.67
C SER A 113 -20.74 2.66 -4.29
N ARG A 114 -21.01 3.95 -4.24
CA ARG A 114 -21.24 4.65 -2.99
C ARG A 114 -22.65 4.30 -2.49
N PRO A 115 -22.83 4.13 -1.18
CA PRO A 115 -24.17 3.98 -0.60
C PRO A 115 -25.07 5.15 -0.98
N ALA A 116 -26.38 4.91 -1.03
CA ALA A 116 -27.36 5.97 -1.28
C ALA A 116 -27.22 7.09 -0.23
N GLY A 117 -27.26 8.34 -0.69
CA GLY A 117 -27.12 9.52 0.19
C GLY A 117 -25.68 9.98 0.42
N VAL A 118 -24.69 9.25 -0.07
CA VAL A 118 -23.28 9.70 -0.05
C VAL A 118 -23.04 10.59 -1.26
N PRO A 119 -22.30 11.73 -1.11
CA PRO A 119 -21.95 12.60 -2.22
C PRO A 119 -21.25 11.86 -3.36
N SER A 120 -21.30 12.44 -4.57
CA SER A 120 -20.64 11.87 -5.74
C SER A 120 -19.13 11.76 -5.53
N ASN A 121 -18.50 10.78 -6.19
CA ASN A 121 -17.05 10.61 -6.10
C ASN A 121 -16.32 11.80 -6.74
N PRO A 122 -15.53 12.58 -5.97
CA PRO A 122 -14.79 13.74 -6.48
C PRO A 122 -13.51 13.34 -7.25
N TYR A 123 -13.27 12.06 -7.49
CA TYR A 123 -12.06 11.56 -8.12
C TYR A 123 -11.78 12.22 -9.46
N GLY A 124 -10.69 12.94 -9.55
CA GLY A 124 -10.22 13.65 -10.75
C GLY A 124 -8.71 13.53 -10.98
N ALA A 125 -8.09 12.48 -10.42
CA ALA A 125 -6.64 12.32 -10.42
C ALA A 125 -6.01 12.36 -11.82
N VAL A 126 -4.93 13.13 -11.95
CA VAL A 126 -4.12 13.28 -13.15
C VAL A 126 -2.66 12.92 -12.84
N TYR A 127 -2.09 12.03 -13.65
CA TYR A 127 -0.67 11.71 -13.58
C TYR A 127 0.20 12.94 -13.82
N PRO A 128 1.27 13.19 -13.05
CA PRO A 128 1.89 12.34 -12.01
C PRO A 128 1.50 12.71 -10.57
N HIS A 129 0.42 13.42 -10.34
CA HIS A 129 0.09 14.02 -9.05
C HIS A 129 -0.46 13.05 -8.02
N ASN A 130 -0.94 11.89 -8.47
CA ASN A 130 -1.56 10.89 -7.62
C ASN A 130 -0.54 9.91 -7.02
N LYS A 131 -0.51 9.79 -5.69
CA LYS A 131 0.36 8.89 -4.92
C LYS A 131 -0.51 7.88 -4.18
N ILE A 132 -0.33 6.59 -4.49
CA ILE A 132 -1.19 5.52 -4.00
C ILE A 132 -0.38 4.42 -3.33
N HIS A 133 -0.88 3.98 -2.18
CA HIS A 133 -0.50 2.73 -1.54
C HIS A 133 -1.70 1.78 -1.57
N ALA A 134 -1.62 0.75 -2.40
CA ALA A 134 -2.62 -0.31 -2.48
C ALA A 134 -2.04 -1.62 -1.97
N THR A 135 -2.85 -2.40 -1.25
CA THR A 135 -2.47 -3.74 -0.79
C THR A 135 -3.12 -4.81 -1.66
N THR A 136 -2.53 -6.00 -1.71
CA THR A 136 -3.08 -7.17 -2.41
C THR A 136 -4.49 -7.55 -1.95
N SER A 137 -4.85 -7.23 -0.71
CA SER A 137 -6.21 -7.44 -0.19
C SER A 137 -7.22 -6.39 -0.63
N GLY A 138 -6.79 -5.30 -1.30
CA GLY A 138 -7.66 -4.24 -1.80
C GLY A 138 -7.89 -3.07 -0.82
N HIS A 139 -6.99 -2.86 0.16
CA HIS A 139 -6.98 -1.62 0.93
C HIS A 139 -6.21 -0.53 0.18
N ILE A 140 -6.62 0.73 0.32
CA ILE A 140 -6.01 1.86 -0.39
C ILE A 140 -5.78 3.01 0.57
N VAL A 141 -4.61 3.64 0.47
CA VAL A 141 -4.33 4.98 0.98
C VAL A 141 -3.82 5.82 -0.20
N GLU A 142 -4.49 6.92 -0.47
CA GLU A 142 -4.24 7.75 -1.64
C GLU A 142 -4.08 9.21 -1.22
N TYR A 143 -3.06 9.85 -1.80
CA TYR A 143 -2.85 11.30 -1.78
C TYR A 143 -2.88 11.78 -3.22
N ASP A 144 -3.89 12.53 -3.58
CA ASP A 144 -4.04 13.15 -4.89
C ASP A 144 -3.75 14.64 -4.77
N ASP A 145 -2.65 15.05 -5.37
CA ASP A 145 -2.19 16.44 -5.41
C ASP A 145 -2.59 17.10 -6.75
N THR A 146 -3.55 16.55 -7.49
CA THR A 146 -4.01 17.13 -8.75
C THR A 146 -4.61 18.53 -8.51
N PRO A 147 -4.09 19.59 -9.15
CA PRO A 147 -4.56 20.95 -8.93
C PRO A 147 -6.08 21.11 -9.18
N GLY A 148 -6.80 21.57 -8.17
CA GLY A 148 -8.25 21.75 -8.21
C GLY A 148 -9.08 20.48 -7.97
N ALA A 149 -8.40 19.33 -7.72
CA ALA A 149 -9.04 18.05 -7.39
C ALA A 149 -8.27 17.33 -6.29
N GLU A 150 -7.63 18.09 -5.41
CA GLU A 150 -6.84 17.56 -4.29
C GLU A 150 -7.72 16.71 -3.38
N ARG A 151 -7.18 15.53 -3.00
CA ARG A 151 -7.93 14.55 -2.21
C ARG A 151 -7.02 13.66 -1.37
N ILE A 152 -7.48 13.34 -0.15
CA ILE A 152 -6.94 12.25 0.66
C ILE A 152 -8.02 11.18 0.80
N TYR A 153 -7.68 9.93 0.51
CA TYR A 153 -8.62 8.82 0.52
C TYR A 153 -8.05 7.61 1.25
N ILE A 154 -8.79 7.12 2.25
CA ILE A 154 -8.46 5.91 2.99
C ILE A 154 -9.62 4.94 2.83
N TYR A 155 -9.36 3.81 2.19
CA TYR A 155 -10.39 2.83 1.84
C TYR A 155 -10.08 1.44 2.39
N HIS A 156 -11.07 0.82 2.97
CA HIS A 156 -11.05 -0.57 3.37
C HIS A 156 -11.83 -1.41 2.37
N LYS A 157 -11.34 -2.61 2.02
CA LYS A 157 -11.96 -3.52 1.04
C LYS A 157 -13.44 -3.87 1.29
N SER A 158 -13.94 -3.66 2.53
CA SER A 158 -15.36 -3.87 2.86
C SER A 158 -16.28 -2.75 2.35
N GLY A 159 -15.73 -1.66 1.78
CA GLY A 159 -16.49 -0.49 1.36
C GLY A 159 -16.57 0.62 2.39
N SER A 160 -15.94 0.48 3.56
CA SER A 160 -15.77 1.59 4.51
C SER A 160 -14.65 2.51 4.04
N PHE A 161 -14.84 3.83 4.13
CA PHE A 161 -13.82 4.78 3.71
C PHE A 161 -13.91 6.13 4.43
N MET A 162 -12.81 6.86 4.41
CA MET A 162 -12.73 8.27 4.75
C MET A 162 -12.15 9.02 3.54
N GLU A 163 -12.79 10.10 3.16
CA GLU A 163 -12.39 10.94 2.05
C GLU A 163 -12.41 12.41 2.47
N LEU A 164 -11.32 13.10 2.20
CA LEU A 164 -11.18 14.54 2.37
C LEU A 164 -10.95 15.13 0.97
N SER A 165 -11.79 16.03 0.55
CA SER A 165 -11.67 16.77 -0.70
C SER A 165 -11.69 18.28 -0.42
N ASN A 166 -11.61 19.11 -1.46
CA ASN A 166 -11.55 20.55 -1.30
C ASN A 166 -12.77 21.13 -0.55
N ASP A 167 -13.94 20.52 -0.74
CA ASP A 167 -15.20 21.07 -0.27
C ASP A 167 -15.85 20.25 0.86
N GLU A 168 -15.40 19.01 1.10
CA GLU A 168 -16.08 18.15 2.06
C GLU A 168 -15.21 17.06 2.68
N VAL A 169 -15.65 16.57 3.81
CA VAL A 169 -15.15 15.34 4.45
C VAL A 169 -16.28 14.31 4.47
N THR A 170 -16.06 13.19 3.81
CA THR A 170 -17.01 12.07 3.80
C THR A 170 -16.45 10.90 4.61
N HIS A 171 -17.23 10.39 5.54
CA HIS A 171 -16.92 9.17 6.29
C HIS A 171 -18.05 8.15 6.10
N VAL A 172 -17.74 7.04 5.45
CA VAL A 172 -18.66 5.93 5.24
C VAL A 172 -18.22 4.73 6.04
N ASN A 173 -19.14 4.18 6.82
CA ASN A 173 -18.93 2.94 7.55
C ASN A 173 -19.89 1.86 7.07
N ASN A 174 -19.35 0.83 6.45
CA ASN A 174 -20.11 -0.34 6.02
C ASN A 174 -20.17 -1.37 7.15
N GLY A 175 -21.10 -1.17 8.07
CA GLY A 175 -21.27 -1.98 9.29
C GLY A 175 -21.53 -1.10 10.53
N ASN A 176 -21.14 -1.57 11.70
CA ASN A 176 -21.34 -0.84 12.96
C ASN A 176 -20.28 0.24 13.15
N LYS A 177 -20.68 1.40 13.65
CA LYS A 177 -19.78 2.47 14.08
C LYS A 177 -19.85 2.64 15.59
N TRP A 178 -18.70 2.66 16.24
CA TRP A 178 -18.56 2.94 17.66
C TRP A 178 -17.74 4.21 17.85
N THR A 179 -18.25 5.13 18.65
CA THR A 179 -17.51 6.31 19.12
C THR A 179 -17.59 6.32 20.63
N VAL A 180 -16.44 6.37 21.29
CA VAL A 180 -16.36 6.42 22.76
C VAL A 180 -15.46 7.58 23.13
N THR A 181 -15.98 8.52 23.90
CA THR A 181 -15.23 9.65 24.44
C THR A 181 -15.16 9.52 25.96
N THR A 182 -13.95 9.48 26.53
CA THR A 182 -13.76 9.37 27.98
C THR A 182 -13.61 10.73 28.66
N GLY A 183 -13.56 11.80 27.89
CA GLY A 183 -13.56 13.18 28.32
C GLY A 183 -14.72 13.95 27.69
N ASP A 184 -14.53 15.22 27.45
CA ASP A 184 -15.53 16.07 26.82
C ASP A 184 -15.58 15.85 25.32
N GLU A 185 -16.78 15.89 24.73
CA GLU A 185 -17.00 15.95 23.27
C GLU A 185 -17.72 17.26 22.95
N SER A 186 -17.22 17.99 21.96
CA SER A 186 -17.82 19.24 21.49
C SER A 186 -18.10 19.15 19.99
N LEU A 187 -19.34 19.41 19.58
CA LEU A 187 -19.75 19.53 18.19
C LEU A 187 -20.23 20.97 17.94
N GLN A 188 -19.52 21.68 17.06
CA GLN A 188 -19.93 23.02 16.60
C GLN A 188 -20.29 22.96 15.13
N VAL A 189 -21.51 23.35 14.78
CA VAL A 189 -22.02 23.39 13.40
C VAL A 189 -22.58 24.80 13.15
N ASN A 190 -22.03 25.51 12.15
CA ASN A 190 -22.53 26.84 11.75
C ASN A 190 -23.69 26.76 10.74
N GLY A 191 -24.06 25.56 10.33
CA GLY A 191 -25.15 25.29 9.43
C GLY A 191 -26.21 24.38 10.06
N THR A 192 -26.75 23.47 9.28
CA THR A 192 -27.80 22.53 9.73
C THR A 192 -27.20 21.18 10.08
N THR A 193 -27.56 20.60 11.22
CA THR A 193 -27.30 19.20 11.54
C THR A 193 -28.52 18.35 11.19
N SER A 194 -28.32 17.29 10.42
CA SER A 194 -29.36 16.33 10.06
C SER A 194 -28.98 14.95 10.56
N ILE A 195 -29.89 14.30 11.27
CA ILE A 195 -29.78 12.91 11.70
C ILE A 195 -30.90 12.11 11.05
N ASN A 196 -30.55 11.17 10.18
CA ASN A 196 -31.50 10.30 9.51
C ASN A 196 -31.28 8.86 9.97
N SER A 197 -32.27 8.26 10.59
CA SER A 197 -32.25 6.89 11.10
C SER A 197 -33.52 6.16 10.71
N SER A 198 -33.39 4.92 10.22
CA SER A 198 -34.55 4.04 9.98
C SER A 198 -35.03 3.34 11.25
N GLY A 199 -34.29 3.43 12.35
CA GLY A 199 -34.63 2.85 13.64
C GLY A 199 -34.76 3.91 14.76
N ALA A 200 -34.82 3.47 16.01
CA ALA A 200 -34.87 4.36 17.15
C ALA A 200 -33.57 5.14 17.33
N VAL A 201 -33.68 6.42 17.62
CA VAL A 201 -32.57 7.28 18.10
C VAL A 201 -32.78 7.50 19.59
N THR A 202 -31.76 7.15 20.39
CA THR A 202 -31.76 7.43 21.84
C THR A 202 -30.65 8.44 22.09
N ILE A 203 -31.01 9.54 22.74
CA ILE A 203 -30.08 10.63 23.11
C ILE A 203 -30.02 10.68 24.63
#